data_716810152b37ff9b760a8a38e2397160
#
_entry.id   716810152b37ff9b760a8a38e2397160
#
_cell.length_a   1.000
_cell.length_b   1.000
_cell.length_c   1.000
_cell.angle_alpha   90.00
_cell.angle_beta   90.00
_cell.angle_gamma   90.00
#
_symmetry.space_group_name_H-M   'P 1'
#
loop_
_entity.id
_entity.type
_entity.pdbx_description
1 polymer ?
#
loop_
_entity_poly.entity_id
_entity_poly.type
_entity_poly.pdbx_seq_one_letter_code
_entity_poly.pdbx_strand_id
1 'polypeptide(L)' 'MRCTINNDKWEDVDKVYFVHSLKSRPNSTGVTLNLEDQDGNISEKMVAFHQIEWIDDGN' A
#
# COMPACT_ATOMS: atom_id res chain seq x y z
N MET A 1 2.53 7.52 7.17
CA MET A 1 3.36 6.81 6.19
C MET A 1 2.60 6.70 4.89
N ARG A 2 3.22 7.09 3.79
CA ARG A 2 2.55 7.10 2.49
C ARG A 2 3.25 6.17 1.53
N CYS A 3 2.50 5.66 0.56
CA CYS A 3 3.06 4.77 -0.44
C CYS A 3 2.27 4.83 -1.73
N THR A 4 2.86 4.31 -2.78
CA THR A 4 2.15 3.91 -4.00
C THR A 4 2.27 2.42 -4.15
N ILE A 5 1.34 1.84 -4.90
CA ILE A 5 1.34 0.40 -5.13
C ILE A 5 1.62 0.16 -6.61
N ASN A 6 2.68 -0.55 -6.89
CA ASN A 6 3.03 -0.88 -8.27
C ASN A 6 2.54 -2.30 -8.58
N ASN A 7 1.34 -2.37 -9.10
CA ASN A 7 0.72 -3.65 -9.43
C ASN A 7 0.11 -3.54 -10.83
N ASP A 8 0.57 -4.37 -11.74
CA ASP A 8 0.16 -4.30 -13.15
C ASP A 8 -1.33 -4.50 -13.35
N LYS A 9 -2.00 -5.12 -12.39
CA LYS A 9 -3.42 -5.40 -12.49
C LYS A 9 -4.29 -4.27 -11.95
N TRP A 10 -3.66 -3.25 -11.38
CA TRP A 10 -4.40 -2.13 -10.79
C TRP A 10 -4.34 -0.94 -11.73
N GLU A 11 -5.49 -0.32 -11.90
CA GLU A 11 -5.57 0.88 -12.75
C GLU A 11 -5.02 2.11 -12.04
N ASP A 12 -4.77 2.01 -10.75
CA ASP A 12 -4.47 3.16 -9.91
C ASP A 12 -3.03 3.17 -9.43
N VAL A 13 -2.11 2.74 -10.29
CA VAL A 13 -0.70 2.57 -9.88
C VAL A 13 -0.05 3.87 -9.44
N ASP A 14 -0.56 5.02 -9.88
CA ASP A 14 0.00 6.31 -9.52
C ASP A 14 -0.66 6.95 -8.31
N LYS A 15 -1.65 6.28 -7.72
CA LYS A 15 -2.32 6.84 -6.55
C LYS A 15 -1.46 6.73 -5.31
N VAL A 16 -1.47 7.80 -4.53
CA VAL A 16 -0.78 7.84 -3.24
C VAL A 16 -1.77 7.46 -2.15
N TYR A 17 -1.35 6.55 -1.30
CA TYR A 17 -2.15 6.09 -0.17
C TYR A 17 -1.45 6.40 1.14
N PHE A 18 -2.24 6.67 2.15
CA PHE A 18 -1.76 6.76 3.52
C PHE A 18 -1.93 5.39 4.17
N VAL A 19 -0.88 4.88 4.78
CA VAL A 19 -0.89 3.54 5.37
C VAL A 19 -1.22 3.65 6.85
N HIS A 20 -2.37 3.10 7.23
CA HIS A 20 -2.79 3.06 8.63
C HIS A 20 -2.18 1.87 9.36
N SER A 21 -2.09 0.74 8.68
CA SER A 21 -1.48 -0.44 9.27
C SER A 21 -0.97 -1.37 8.19
N LEU A 22 0.02 -2.17 8.56
CA LEU A 22 0.60 -3.16 7.68
C LEU A 22 0.74 -4.44 8.48
N LYS A 23 0.25 -5.55 7.93
CA LYS A 23 0.38 -6.87 8.53
C LYS A 23 1.08 -7.78 7.55
N SER A 24 2.23 -8.31 7.95
CA SER A 24 2.90 -9.31 7.16
C SER A 24 2.37 -10.70 7.52
N ARG A 25 2.41 -11.61 6.56
CA ARG A 25 2.00 -12.99 6.77
C ARG A 25 3.22 -13.87 6.89
N PRO A 26 3.24 -14.78 7.88
CA PRO A 26 4.33 -15.76 7.94
C PRO A 26 4.29 -16.64 6.70
N ASN A 27 5.45 -17.00 6.22
CA ASN A 27 5.62 -17.90 5.08
C ASN A 27 5.00 -17.36 3.78
N SER A 28 4.90 -16.03 3.68
CA SER A 28 4.33 -15.40 2.48
C SER A 28 5.07 -14.10 2.19
N THR A 29 5.19 -13.78 0.91
CA THR A 29 5.70 -12.47 0.50
C THR A 29 4.61 -11.41 0.50
N GLY A 30 3.37 -11.81 0.74
CA GLY A 30 2.25 -10.87 0.73
C GLY A 30 2.09 -10.16 2.05
N VAL A 31 1.58 -8.95 1.96
CA VAL A 31 1.22 -8.16 3.14
C VAL A 31 -0.19 -7.64 2.97
N THR A 32 -0.85 -7.39 4.08
CA THR A 32 -2.17 -6.77 4.09
C THR A 32 -2.01 -5.34 4.56
N LEU A 33 -2.47 -4.41 3.74
CA LEU A 33 -2.38 -2.99 4.04
C LEU A 33 -3.77 -2.42 4.29
N ASN A 34 -3.87 -1.63 5.33
CA ASN A 34 -5.06 -0.81 5.57
C ASN A 34 -4.72 0.60 5.10
N LEU A 35 -5.35 1.01 4.01
CA LEU A 35 -4.97 2.21 3.28
C LEU A 35 -6.11 3.21 3.26
N GLU A 36 -5.73 4.48 3.24
CA GLU A 36 -6.67 5.57 3.01
C GLU A 36 -6.25 6.30 1.75
N ASP A 37 -7.20 6.49 0.82
CA ASP A 37 -6.91 7.22 -0.40
C ASP A 37 -7.06 8.73 -0.18
N GLN A 38 -6.87 9.50 -1.26
CA GLN A 38 -6.90 10.95 -1.18
C GLN A 38 -8.29 11.50 -0.90
N ASP A 39 -9.31 10.70 -1.15
CA ASP A 39 -10.70 11.09 -0.87
C ASP A 39 -11.16 10.70 0.52
N GLY A 40 -10.28 10.09 1.30
CA GLY A 40 -10.60 9.67 2.65
C GLY A 40 -11.23 8.29 2.75
N ASN A 41 -11.29 7.56 1.65
CA ASN A 41 -11.86 6.21 1.65
C ASN A 41 -10.83 5.22 2.15
N ILE A 42 -11.25 4.37 3.07
CA ILE A 42 -10.36 3.38 3.67
C ILE A 42 -10.67 2.03 3.05
N SER A 43 -9.61 1.32 2.68
CA SER A 43 -9.73 0.00 2.10
C SER A 43 -8.60 -0.89 2.57
N GLU A 44 -8.85 -2.20 2.55
CA GLU A 44 -7.84 -3.19 2.87
C GLU A 44 -7.40 -3.87 1.59
N LYS A 45 -6.09 -3.94 1.37
CA LYS A 45 -5.56 -4.52 0.15
C LYS A 45 -4.43 -5.48 0.48
N MET A 46 -4.37 -6.56 -0.28
CA MET A 46 -3.29 -7.55 -0.18
C MET A 46 -2.39 -7.41 -1.39
N VAL A 47 -1.10 -7.17 -1.13
CA VAL A 47 -0.12 -6.99 -2.19
C VAL A 47 1.18 -7.69 -1.79
N ALA A 48 2.04 -7.94 -2.76
CA ALA A 48 3.39 -8.40 -2.45
C ALA A 48 4.18 -7.23 -1.89
N PHE A 49 5.03 -7.50 -0.92
CA PHE A 49 5.78 -6.45 -0.26
C PHE A 49 6.62 -5.64 -1.26
N HIS A 50 7.20 -6.32 -2.25
CA HIS A 50 8.05 -5.63 -3.23
C HIS A 50 7.27 -4.71 -4.17
N GLN A 51 5.94 -4.80 -4.18
CA GLN A 51 5.12 -3.93 -5.00
C GLN A 51 4.82 -2.60 -4.33
N ILE A 52 5.18 -2.45 -3.07
CA ILE A 52 4.93 -1.21 -2.33
C ILE A 52 6.11 -0.27 -2.56
N GLU A 53 5.82 0.92 -3.03
CA GLU A 53 6.83 1.97 -3.14
C GLU A 53 6.56 3.00 -2.06
N TRP A 54 7.42 3.03 -1.06
CA TRP A 54 7.28 3.93 0.06
C TRP A 54 7.69 5.34 -0.33
N ILE A 55 6.88 6.30 0.08
CA ILE A 55 7.20 7.70 -0.12
C ILE A 55 7.80 8.21 1.17
N ASP A 56 9.05 8.61 1.11
CA ASP A 56 9.72 9.18 2.26
C ASP A 56 9.39 10.66 2.33
N ASP A 57 8.79 11.08 3.40
CA ASP A 57 8.40 12.47 3.58
C ASP A 57 9.50 13.32 4.19
N GLY A 58 10.67 12.82 4.20
CA GLY A 58 11.79 13.57 4.69
C GLY A 58 11.89 13.61 6.18
N ASN A 59 11.46 12.90 6.60
CA ASN A 59 11.64 12.98 7.92
C ASN A 59 12.52 12.76 8.57
#